data_6410ca3da04b599feedda1633be858ad
#
_entry.id   6410ca3da04b599feedda1633be858ad
#
_cell.length_a   1.000
_cell.length_b   1.000
_cell.length_c   1.000
_cell.angle_alpha   90.00
_cell.angle_beta   90.00
_cell.angle_gamma   90.00
#
_symmetry.space_group_name_H-M   'P 1'
#
loop_
_entity.id
_entity.type
_entity.pdbx_description
1 polymer ?
#
loop_
_entity_poly.entity_id
_entity_poly.type
_entity_poly.pdbx_seq_one_letter_code
_entity_poly.pdbx_strand_id
1 'polypeptide(L)'
;MKKTIFASLTILTFSALMFCCSNAPKQEKVLRHVVMFGFKPEVSAQQIKEVEEAFCALPSQIDLIKGYEWGTDCSPEGLQQGLTHCFFLTFHSDADRDAYLIHPAHKAFGKVLGCLLYTSPSPRDRSLS
;
A
#
# COMPACT_ATOMS: atom_id res chain seq x y z
N MET A 1 -2.87 -26.77 65.74
CA MET A 1 -3.03 -27.31 64.36
C MET A 1 -3.94 -26.41 63.52
N LYS A 2 -3.57 -25.20 63.20
CA LYS A 2 -4.39 -24.31 62.34
C LYS A 2 -3.53 -23.30 61.53
N LYS A 3 -2.35 -23.68 61.06
CA LYS A 3 -1.44 -22.77 60.30
C LYS A 3 -0.92 -23.27 58.98
N THR A 4 -1.41 -24.39 58.42
CA THR A 4 -0.85 -24.98 57.21
C THR A 4 -1.77 -25.02 55.98
N ILE A 5 -2.96 -24.40 56.04
CA ILE A 5 -3.95 -24.46 54.91
C ILE A 5 -3.92 -23.19 54.07
N PHE A 6 -3.33 -22.09 54.52
CA PHE A 6 -3.33 -20.83 53.77
C PHE A 6 -2.21 -20.67 52.73
N ALA A 7 -1.17 -21.51 52.79
CA ALA A 7 -0.03 -21.41 51.85
C ALA A 7 -0.26 -22.10 50.50
N SER A 8 -1.24 -23.03 50.40
CA SER A 8 -1.46 -23.84 49.20
C SER A 8 -2.42 -23.21 48.19
N LEU A 9 -3.20 -22.21 48.60
CA LEU A 9 -4.22 -21.59 47.73
C LEU A 9 -3.67 -20.41 46.88
N THR A 10 -2.57 -19.81 47.32
CA THR A 10 -1.95 -18.65 46.60
C THR A 10 -1.05 -19.07 45.45
N ILE A 11 -0.60 -20.29 45.37
CA ILE A 11 0.26 -20.77 44.26
C ILE A 11 -0.55 -21.18 43.04
N LEU A 12 -1.81 -21.55 43.22
CA LEU A 12 -2.67 -22.00 42.10
C LEU A 12 -3.24 -20.85 41.26
N THR A 13 -3.30 -19.63 41.81
CA THR A 13 -3.86 -18.48 41.11
C THR A 13 -2.83 -17.73 40.24
N PHE A 14 -1.54 -17.93 40.47
CA PHE A 14 -0.48 -17.28 39.70
C PHE A 14 -0.11 -18.02 38.40
N SER A 15 -0.47 -19.29 38.29
CA SER A 15 -0.17 -20.11 37.09
C SER A 15 -1.16 -19.92 35.95
N ALA A 16 -2.32 -19.27 36.16
CA ALA A 16 -3.35 -19.09 35.15
C ALA A 16 -3.17 -17.83 34.29
N LEU A 17 -2.24 -16.93 34.63
CA LEU A 17 -2.06 -15.64 33.94
C LEU A 17 -0.97 -15.65 32.84
N MET A 18 -0.26 -16.76 32.64
CA MET A 18 0.84 -16.84 31.67
C MET A 18 0.46 -17.48 30.33
N PHE A 19 -0.83 -17.73 30.06
CA PHE A 19 -1.25 -18.43 28.84
C PHE A 19 -1.90 -17.53 27.79
N CYS A 20 -1.68 -16.23 27.81
CA CYS A 20 -2.37 -15.29 26.93
C CYS A 20 -1.46 -14.54 25.94
N CYS A 21 -0.33 -15.12 25.50
CA CYS A 21 0.54 -14.49 24.52
C CYS A 21 1.09 -15.50 23.51
N SER A 22 0.25 -16.07 22.65
CA SER A 22 0.78 -16.79 21.46
C SER A 22 -0.23 -17.00 20.33
N ASN A 23 -1.10 -16.02 20.09
CA ASN A 23 -1.79 -15.94 18.79
C ASN A 23 -1.58 -14.55 18.21
N ALA A 24 -0.34 -14.15 17.98
CA ALA A 24 -0.07 -13.09 17.02
C ALA A 24 -0.59 -13.62 15.66
N PRO A 25 -1.49 -12.88 14.97
CA PRO A 25 -1.96 -13.31 13.66
C PRO A 25 -0.73 -13.48 12.78
N LYS A 26 -0.59 -14.66 12.18
CA LYS A 26 0.50 -14.96 11.25
C LYS A 26 0.41 -13.94 10.13
N GLN A 27 1.33 -12.99 10.10
CA GLN A 27 1.33 -11.93 9.11
C GLN A 27 1.57 -12.58 7.74
N GLU A 28 0.54 -12.58 6.92
CA GLU A 28 0.62 -13.10 5.56
C GLU A 28 1.57 -12.21 4.74
N LYS A 29 2.51 -12.82 4.04
CA LYS A 29 3.44 -12.09 3.18
C LYS A 29 2.67 -11.60 1.96
N VAL A 30 2.60 -10.28 1.79
CA VAL A 30 1.97 -9.63 0.65
C VAL A 30 2.99 -8.82 -0.14
N LEU A 31 2.72 -8.59 -1.41
CA LEU A 31 3.49 -7.70 -2.25
C LEU A 31 2.82 -6.32 -2.26
N ARG A 32 3.58 -5.28 -1.99
CA ARG A 32 3.15 -3.88 -2.13
C ARG A 32 3.73 -3.27 -3.40
N HIS A 33 2.86 -2.82 -4.27
CA HIS A 33 3.22 -2.09 -5.49
C HIS A 33 2.90 -0.62 -5.27
N VAL A 34 3.94 0.20 -5.19
CA VAL A 34 3.83 1.64 -4.93
C VAL A 34 4.02 2.39 -6.23
N VAL A 35 3.06 3.23 -6.58
CA VAL A 35 3.11 4.08 -7.77
C VAL A 35 3.06 5.53 -7.32
N MET A 36 4.05 6.31 -7.70
CA MET A 36 4.12 7.73 -7.41
C MET A 36 4.28 8.51 -8.70
N PHE A 37 3.53 9.58 -8.85
CA PHE A 37 3.67 10.48 -9.98
C PHE A 37 3.22 11.91 -9.66
N GLY A 38 3.64 12.84 -10.51
CA GLY A 38 3.17 14.21 -10.56
C GLY A 38 2.65 14.53 -11.95
N PHE A 39 1.88 15.59 -12.06
CA PHE A 39 1.34 16.07 -13.31
C PHE A 39 2.15 17.23 -13.85
N LYS A 40 2.17 17.39 -15.17
CA LYS A 40 2.75 18.55 -15.81
C LYS A 40 1.98 19.82 -15.44
N PRO A 41 2.63 21.00 -15.43
CA PRO A 41 1.98 22.26 -15.03
C PRO A 41 0.77 22.65 -15.87
N GLU A 42 0.72 22.23 -17.14
CA GLU A 42 -0.38 22.50 -18.07
C GLU A 42 -1.61 21.61 -17.89
N VAL A 43 -1.52 20.56 -17.04
CA VAL A 43 -2.64 19.63 -16.81
C VAL A 43 -3.67 20.29 -15.92
N SER A 44 -4.92 20.33 -16.38
CA SER A 44 -6.01 20.94 -15.63
C SER A 44 -6.44 20.07 -14.43
N ALA A 45 -7.04 20.72 -13.42
CA ALA A 45 -7.60 20.01 -12.26
C ALA A 45 -8.67 18.97 -12.68
N GLN A 46 -9.40 19.20 -13.74
CA GLN A 46 -10.38 18.25 -14.26
C GLN A 46 -9.71 17.00 -14.81
N GLN A 47 -8.61 17.14 -15.54
CA GLN A 47 -7.83 16.01 -16.06
C GLN A 47 -7.17 15.20 -14.94
N ILE A 48 -6.68 15.89 -13.89
CA ILE A 48 -6.14 15.21 -12.70
C ILE A 48 -7.23 14.35 -12.05
N LYS A 49 -8.42 14.92 -11.85
CA LYS A 49 -9.56 14.21 -11.27
C LYS A 49 -9.97 12.97 -12.10
N GLU A 50 -9.97 13.09 -13.41
CA GLU A 50 -10.26 11.96 -14.31
C GLU A 50 -9.24 10.81 -14.14
N VAL A 51 -7.96 11.13 -13.94
CA VAL A 51 -6.91 10.14 -13.66
C VAL A 51 -7.12 9.50 -12.29
N GLU A 52 -7.42 10.30 -11.25
CA GLU A 52 -7.72 9.78 -9.91
C GLU A 52 -8.90 8.81 -9.94
N GLU A 53 -10.01 9.20 -10.56
CA GLU A 53 -11.21 8.38 -10.69
C GLU A 53 -10.94 7.10 -11.49
N ALA A 54 -10.19 7.19 -12.59
CA ALA A 54 -9.83 6.03 -13.39
C ALA A 54 -8.92 5.05 -12.63
N PHE A 55 -7.99 5.55 -11.81
CA PHE A 55 -7.16 4.69 -10.94
C PHE A 55 -7.99 4.04 -9.84
N CYS A 56 -8.85 4.84 -9.16
CA CYS A 56 -9.74 4.36 -8.11
C CYS A 56 -10.72 3.28 -8.60
N ALA A 57 -11.02 3.23 -9.88
CA ALA A 57 -11.88 2.22 -10.47
C ALA A 57 -11.19 0.86 -10.71
N LEU A 58 -9.84 0.80 -10.74
CA LEU A 58 -9.10 -0.42 -11.06
C LEU A 58 -9.38 -1.59 -10.10
N PRO A 59 -9.49 -1.39 -8.76
CA PRO A 59 -9.78 -2.50 -7.85
C PRO A 59 -11.12 -3.19 -8.13
N SER A 60 -12.10 -2.49 -8.67
CA SER A 60 -13.39 -3.08 -9.05
C SER A 60 -13.35 -3.83 -10.38
N GLN A 61 -12.32 -3.61 -11.19
CA GLN A 61 -12.15 -4.19 -12.53
C GLN A 61 -11.11 -5.31 -12.55
N ILE A 62 -10.25 -5.40 -11.53
CA ILE A 62 -9.11 -6.32 -11.48
C ILE A 62 -9.08 -7.01 -10.11
N ASP A 63 -9.62 -8.22 -10.04
CA ASP A 63 -9.72 -9.03 -8.81
C ASP A 63 -8.35 -9.39 -8.18
N LEU A 64 -7.26 -9.22 -8.91
CA LEU A 64 -5.90 -9.45 -8.41
C LEU A 64 -5.49 -8.40 -7.36
N ILE A 65 -6.09 -7.22 -7.36
CA ILE A 65 -5.83 -6.16 -6.38
C ILE A 65 -6.56 -6.50 -5.08
N LYS A 66 -5.80 -6.83 -4.03
CA LYS A 66 -6.33 -7.26 -2.72
C LYS A 66 -6.43 -6.13 -1.71
N GLY A 67 -5.75 -5.03 -1.95
CA GLY A 67 -5.82 -3.81 -1.16
C GLY A 67 -5.43 -2.62 -2.02
N TYR A 68 -6.05 -1.48 -1.72
CA TYR A 68 -5.84 -0.24 -2.44
C TYR A 68 -5.96 0.94 -1.49
N GLU A 69 -4.94 1.78 -1.50
CA GLU A 69 -4.89 3.02 -0.75
C GLU A 69 -4.24 4.09 -1.63
N TRP A 70 -4.61 5.34 -1.47
CA TRP A 70 -3.97 6.44 -2.17
C TRP A 70 -4.08 7.76 -1.41
N GLY A 71 -3.24 8.70 -1.80
CA GLY A 71 -3.26 10.05 -1.24
C GLY A 71 -2.42 11.01 -2.04
N THR A 72 -2.56 12.28 -1.69
CA THR A 72 -1.78 13.37 -2.27
C THR A 72 -0.75 13.88 -1.26
N ASP A 73 0.30 14.53 -1.77
CA ASP A 73 1.30 15.16 -0.92
C ASP A 73 0.69 16.29 -0.10
N CYS A 74 0.92 16.25 1.21
CA CYS A 74 0.54 17.28 2.17
C CYS A 74 1.71 17.68 3.09
N SER A 75 2.95 17.26 2.77
CA SER A 75 4.11 17.54 3.59
C SER A 75 4.52 19.02 3.49
N PRO A 76 4.74 19.71 4.61
CA PRO A 76 5.27 21.07 4.61
C PRO A 76 6.76 21.16 4.27
N GLU A 77 7.46 20.01 4.16
CA GLU A 77 8.90 19.97 3.94
C GLU A 77 9.34 20.32 2.52
N GLY A 78 8.42 20.22 1.53
CA GLY A 78 8.70 20.54 0.13
C GLY A 78 9.71 19.62 -0.55
N LEU A 79 9.83 18.36 -0.09
CA LEU A 79 10.81 17.38 -0.58
C LEU A 79 10.23 16.40 -1.62
N GLN A 80 8.99 16.57 -2.02
CA GLN A 80 8.25 15.68 -2.92
C GLN A 80 8.77 15.65 -4.36
N GLN A 81 9.66 16.56 -4.76
CA GLN A 81 10.30 16.61 -6.08
C GLN A 81 9.30 16.58 -7.27
N GLY A 82 8.13 17.22 -7.10
CA GLY A 82 7.06 17.24 -8.10
C GLY A 82 6.15 16.01 -8.10
N LEU A 83 6.40 15.01 -7.24
CA LEU A 83 5.52 13.85 -7.05
C LEU A 83 4.40 14.23 -6.08
N THR A 84 3.19 14.32 -6.58
CA THR A 84 2.04 14.82 -5.82
C THR A 84 1.05 13.72 -5.44
N HIS A 85 1.10 12.57 -6.09
CA HIS A 85 0.18 11.46 -5.90
C HIS A 85 0.93 10.18 -5.61
N CYS A 86 0.40 9.41 -4.66
CA CYS A 86 0.93 8.11 -4.26
C CYS A 86 -0.21 7.10 -4.17
N PHE A 87 -0.05 5.96 -4.83
CA PHE A 87 -1.00 4.85 -4.84
C PHE A 87 -0.33 3.59 -4.34
N PHE A 88 -0.98 2.89 -3.41
CA PHE A 88 -0.53 1.63 -2.85
C PHE A 88 -1.47 0.52 -3.28
N LEU A 89 -0.96 -0.45 -4.00
CA LEU A 89 -1.69 -1.65 -4.36
C LEU A 89 -1.10 -2.85 -3.64
N THR A 90 -1.96 -3.73 -3.17
CA THR A 90 -1.56 -4.98 -2.52
C THR A 90 -1.92 -6.15 -3.41
N PHE A 91 -0.95 -7.05 -3.59
CA PHE A 91 -1.13 -8.33 -4.30
C PHE A 91 -0.70 -9.48 -3.38
N HIS A 92 -1.21 -10.68 -3.62
CA HIS A 92 -0.74 -11.87 -2.89
C HIS A 92 0.66 -12.32 -3.35
N SER A 93 1.01 -12.07 -4.62
CA SER A 93 2.27 -12.56 -5.21
C SER A 93 2.81 -11.64 -6.31
N ASP A 94 4.07 -11.88 -6.69
CA ASP A 94 4.67 -11.26 -7.88
C ASP A 94 3.93 -11.63 -9.17
N ALA A 95 3.44 -12.88 -9.26
CA ALA A 95 2.68 -13.34 -10.41
C ALA A 95 1.36 -12.57 -10.58
N ASP A 96 0.67 -12.25 -9.48
CA ASP A 96 -0.55 -11.44 -9.51
C ASP A 96 -0.25 -10.01 -9.97
N ARG A 97 0.84 -9.40 -9.48
CA ARG A 97 1.28 -8.08 -9.93
C ARG A 97 1.64 -8.10 -11.43
N ASP A 98 2.33 -9.13 -11.90
CA ASP A 98 2.72 -9.25 -13.31
C ASP A 98 1.49 -9.43 -14.22
N ALA A 99 0.51 -10.23 -13.78
CA ALA A 99 -0.78 -10.36 -14.47
C ALA A 99 -1.59 -9.05 -14.48
N TYR A 100 -1.55 -8.28 -13.38
CA TYR A 100 -2.13 -6.93 -13.32
C TYR A 100 -1.52 -6.00 -14.36
N LEU A 101 -0.20 -5.97 -14.52
CA LEU A 101 0.49 -5.07 -15.45
C LEU A 101 0.06 -5.27 -16.92
N ILE A 102 -0.30 -6.49 -17.29
CA ILE A 102 -0.77 -6.81 -18.65
C ILE A 102 -2.29 -6.80 -18.79
N HIS A 103 -3.03 -6.61 -17.71
CA HIS A 103 -4.49 -6.63 -17.70
C HIS A 103 -5.09 -5.53 -18.61
N PRO A 104 -6.16 -5.82 -19.37
CA PRO A 104 -6.75 -4.83 -20.29
C PRO A 104 -7.19 -3.52 -19.59
N ALA A 105 -7.77 -3.61 -18.39
CA ALA A 105 -8.17 -2.42 -17.63
C ALA A 105 -6.96 -1.56 -17.21
N HIS A 106 -5.85 -2.17 -16.79
CA HIS A 106 -4.62 -1.44 -16.49
C HIS A 106 -4.04 -0.76 -17.73
N LYS A 107 -4.05 -1.43 -18.88
CA LYS A 107 -3.62 -0.84 -20.15
C LYS A 107 -4.53 0.31 -20.58
N ALA A 108 -5.84 0.20 -20.37
CA ALA A 108 -6.79 1.28 -20.63
C ALA A 108 -6.52 2.49 -19.74
N PHE A 109 -6.27 2.28 -18.44
CA PHE A 109 -5.83 3.32 -17.50
C PHE A 109 -4.55 4.00 -17.98
N GLY A 110 -3.54 3.24 -18.43
CA GLY A 110 -2.30 3.78 -18.97
C GLY A 110 -2.52 4.74 -20.16
N LYS A 111 -3.58 4.55 -20.95
CA LYS A 111 -3.96 5.48 -22.02
C LYS A 111 -4.57 6.78 -21.48
N VAL A 112 -5.37 6.71 -20.42
CA VAL A 112 -5.90 7.90 -19.72
C VAL A 112 -4.75 8.73 -19.15
N LEU A 113 -3.80 8.05 -18.52
CA LEU A 113 -2.61 8.68 -17.95
C LEU A 113 -1.75 9.38 -19.02
N GLY A 114 -1.56 8.72 -20.17
CA GLY A 114 -0.98 9.24 -21.40
C GLY A 114 0.23 10.15 -21.22
N CYS A 115 0.19 11.33 -21.86
CA CYS A 115 1.24 12.35 -21.80
C CYS A 115 1.07 13.36 -20.64
N LEU A 116 0.15 13.12 -19.70
CA LEU A 116 -0.17 14.04 -18.60
C LEU A 116 0.89 14.07 -17.51
N LEU A 117 1.67 12.99 -17.37
CA LEU A 117 2.64 12.86 -16.29
C LEU A 117 3.89 13.71 -16.50
N TYR A 118 4.34 14.29 -15.41
CA TYR A 118 5.72 14.69 -15.25
C TYR A 118 6.55 13.44 -14.95
N THR A 119 7.34 12.99 -15.93
CA THR A 119 8.32 11.92 -15.71
C THR A 119 9.64 12.55 -15.32
N SER A 120 9.98 12.51 -14.02
CA SER A 120 11.36 12.70 -13.63
C SER A 120 12.19 11.57 -14.28
N PRO A 121 13.32 11.88 -14.96
CA PRO A 121 14.16 10.83 -15.52
C PRO A 121 14.56 9.87 -14.39
N SER A 122 14.35 8.58 -14.61
CA SER A 122 14.75 7.55 -13.66
C SER A 122 16.23 7.71 -13.32
N PRO A 123 16.64 7.52 -12.05
CA PRO A 123 18.07 7.49 -11.70
C PRO A 123 18.90 6.51 -12.55
N ARG A 124 18.26 5.49 -13.15
CA ARG A 124 18.90 4.56 -14.10
C ARG A 124 19.22 5.19 -15.45
N ASP A 125 18.49 6.22 -15.86
CA ASP A 125 18.68 6.88 -17.15
C ASP A 125 19.82 7.92 -17.11
N ARG A 126 20.34 8.23 -15.92
CA ARG A 126 21.46 9.16 -15.72
C ARG A 126 22.86 8.54 -15.83
N SER A 127 22.97 7.26 -16.04
CA SER A 127 24.26 6.55 -15.96
C SER A 127 24.97 6.33 -17.30
N LEU A 128 24.54 6.98 -18.38
CA LEU A 128 25.15 6.83 -19.71
C LEU A 128 25.44 8.21 -20.35
N SER A 129 26.34 8.96 -19.74
CA SER A 129 27.02 10.10 -20.37
C SER A 129 28.48 10.03 -20.03
#